data_86ea545519ebc9718dc7580caaa9075a
#
_entry.id   86ea545519ebc9718dc7580caaa9075a
#
_cell.length_a   1.000
_cell.length_b   1.000
_cell.length_c   1.000
_cell.angle_alpha   90.00
_cell.angle_beta   90.00
_cell.angle_gamma   90.00
#
_symmetry.space_group_name_H-M   'P 1'
#
loop_
_entity.id
_entity.type
_entity.pdbx_description
1 polymer ?
#
loop_
_entity_poly.entity_id
_entity_poly.type
_entity_poly.pdbx_seq_one_letter_code
_entity_poly.pdbx_strand_id
1 'polypeptide(L)'
;VPVAHIWYFRSLPNKIGLLASLPTKKLDSIIYYERYVVIQPGCVDTVGELDLLSEEEYLDILDSLPRENQLLEDTDPNKFIAKIGAEAVYDLLARLDLDSLSYELRHRANTDTSQQRKNEALKRLQVVESFRASRGRNKPEWMIMKVIPVIPPELRPLVPLDGGRFATSDLNDLYRRVIIRNNRLKRLIDIKAPEVILRNEKRMLQEAVDSLFDNSRKSSAVKTDANRPLKSLSDSLKGKQGRFRQNLLGKRVDYSARSVIVVGPELKMHECG
;
A
#
# COMPACT_ATOMS: atom_id res chain seq x y z
N VAL A 1 -10.50 -5.33 8.85
CA VAL A 1 -9.44 -4.40 9.28
C VAL A 1 -8.84 -3.77 8.03
N PRO A 2 -8.72 -2.45 7.97
CA PRO A 2 -8.09 -1.77 6.85
C PRO A 2 -6.59 -2.08 6.78
N VAL A 3 -6.05 -2.12 5.56
CA VAL A 3 -4.64 -2.35 5.27
C VAL A 3 -4.13 -1.30 4.28
N ALA A 4 -2.93 -0.80 4.49
CA ALA A 4 -2.32 0.18 3.59
C ALA A 4 -1.80 -0.51 2.33
N HIS A 5 -2.02 0.11 1.17
CA HIS A 5 -1.54 -0.43 -0.09
C HIS A 5 -0.08 -0.07 -0.30
N ILE A 6 0.79 -1.09 -0.34
CA ILE A 6 2.25 -0.94 -0.40
C ILE A 6 2.75 -0.08 -1.58
N TRP A 7 2.04 -0.07 -2.70
CA TRP A 7 2.43 0.73 -3.86
C TRP A 7 2.34 2.24 -3.62
N TYR A 8 1.54 2.68 -2.65
CA TYR A 8 1.34 4.10 -2.35
C TYR A 8 2.19 4.63 -1.21
N PHE A 9 2.66 3.76 -0.28
CA PHE A 9 3.53 4.23 0.81
C PHE A 9 5.00 3.81 0.66
N ARG A 10 5.30 2.75 -0.11
CA ARG A 10 6.68 2.29 -0.38
C ARG A 10 7.20 2.69 -1.76
N SER A 11 6.37 3.29 -2.61
CA SER A 11 6.84 3.85 -3.88
C SER A 11 7.56 5.18 -3.69
N LEU A 12 8.43 5.52 -4.60
CA LEU A 12 9.03 6.85 -4.68
C LEU A 12 8.42 7.59 -5.88
N PRO A 13 7.80 8.77 -5.67
CA PRO A 13 7.53 9.42 -4.38
C PRO A 13 6.42 8.73 -3.57
N ASN A 14 6.56 8.80 -2.22
CA ASN A 14 5.55 8.25 -1.30
C ASN A 14 4.28 9.12 -1.32
N LYS A 15 3.23 8.65 -1.97
CA LYS A 15 1.99 9.43 -2.17
C LYS A 15 1.23 9.67 -0.87
N ILE A 16 1.13 8.66 -0.01
CA ILE A 16 0.47 8.79 1.30
C ILE A 16 1.24 9.79 2.17
N GLY A 17 2.56 9.67 2.23
CA GLY A 17 3.40 10.57 3.01
C GLY A 17 3.35 12.02 2.52
N LEU A 18 3.27 12.25 1.20
CA LEU A 18 3.13 13.59 0.61
C LEU A 18 1.79 14.23 0.96
N LEU A 19 0.70 13.47 0.99
CA LEU A 19 -0.61 13.98 1.39
C LEU A 19 -0.68 14.24 2.90
N ALA A 20 -0.31 13.24 3.71
CA ALA A 20 -0.40 13.31 5.17
C ALA A 20 0.72 14.14 5.84
N SER A 21 1.65 14.74 5.09
CA SER A 21 2.84 15.44 5.63
C SER A 21 3.76 14.57 6.49
N LEU A 22 3.75 13.26 6.27
CA LEU A 22 4.53 12.31 7.05
C LEU A 22 5.74 11.80 6.25
N PRO A 23 6.96 11.90 6.78
CA PRO A 23 8.12 11.26 6.17
C PRO A 23 7.96 9.73 6.19
N THR A 24 8.53 9.07 5.19
CA THR A 24 8.39 7.60 4.97
C THR A 24 8.69 6.79 6.23
N LYS A 25 9.73 7.18 6.98
CA LYS A 25 10.13 6.49 8.21
C LYS A 25 9.07 6.56 9.32
N LYS A 26 8.45 7.72 9.50
CA LYS A 26 7.33 7.89 10.45
C LYS A 26 6.12 7.08 10.00
N LEU A 27 5.79 7.12 8.70
CA LEU A 27 4.68 6.39 8.14
C LEU A 27 4.85 4.86 8.27
N ASP A 28 6.06 4.34 8.07
CA ASP A 28 6.37 2.93 8.29
C ASP A 28 6.11 2.52 9.75
N SER A 29 6.57 3.31 10.72
CA SER A 29 6.34 3.03 12.15
C SER A 29 4.85 3.00 12.52
N ILE A 30 4.03 3.84 11.88
CA ILE A 30 2.57 3.83 12.08
C ILE A 30 1.94 2.58 11.46
N ILE A 31 2.22 2.30 10.18
CA ILE A 31 1.59 1.22 9.42
C ILE A 31 1.93 -0.17 9.98
N TYR A 32 3.18 -0.34 10.47
CA TYR A 32 3.62 -1.60 11.06
C TYR A 32 3.39 -1.71 12.58
N TYR A 33 2.52 -0.86 13.12
CA TYR A 33 2.07 -0.95 14.52
C TYR A 33 3.18 -0.78 15.55
N GLU A 34 4.19 0.05 15.26
CA GLU A 34 5.25 0.38 16.20
C GLU A 34 4.91 1.59 17.08
N ARG A 35 4.26 2.63 16.49
CA ARG A 35 3.93 3.88 17.15
C ARG A 35 2.52 4.35 16.84
N TYR A 36 1.91 5.01 17.81
CA TYR A 36 0.65 5.74 17.62
C TYR A 36 0.89 7.08 16.98
N VAL A 37 -0.05 7.55 16.19
CA VAL A 37 -0.06 8.91 15.64
C VAL A 37 -1.24 9.68 16.20
N VAL A 38 -0.98 10.92 16.64
CA VAL A 38 -2.02 11.83 17.10
C VAL A 38 -2.75 12.40 15.89
N ILE A 39 -4.03 12.08 15.78
CA ILE A 39 -4.92 12.62 14.73
C ILE A 39 -5.50 13.94 15.19
N GLN A 40 -5.86 14.02 16.46
CA GLN A 40 -6.46 15.19 17.09
C GLN A 40 -5.98 15.29 18.53
N PRO A 41 -5.25 16.36 18.90
CA PRO A 41 -4.72 16.51 20.26
C PRO A 41 -5.83 16.82 21.29
N GLY A 42 -6.96 17.42 20.87
CA GLY A 42 -8.08 17.76 21.77
C GLY A 42 -7.66 18.70 22.89
N CYS A 43 -7.90 18.29 24.12
CA CYS A 43 -7.56 19.07 25.32
C CYS A 43 -6.14 18.80 25.88
N VAL A 44 -5.29 18.09 25.15
CA VAL A 44 -3.92 17.73 25.58
C VAL A 44 -2.94 18.73 24.98
N ASP A 45 -2.38 19.61 25.79
CA ASP A 45 -1.42 20.64 25.34
C ASP A 45 0.01 20.11 25.12
N THR A 46 0.31 18.90 25.61
CA THR A 46 1.66 18.32 25.57
C THR A 46 2.02 17.72 24.23
N VAL A 47 1.04 17.45 23.35
CA VAL A 47 1.22 16.78 22.05
C VAL A 47 0.60 17.56 20.93
N GLY A 48 1.26 17.59 19.79
CA GLY A 48 0.76 18.22 18.56
C GLY A 48 0.10 17.22 17.61
N GLU A 49 -0.58 17.74 16.61
CA GLU A 49 -1.09 16.94 15.49
C GLU A 49 0.06 16.28 14.73
N LEU A 50 -0.11 15.03 14.31
CA LEU A 50 0.91 14.21 13.62
C LEU A 50 2.14 13.82 14.47
N ASP A 51 2.09 14.03 15.79
CA ASP A 51 3.12 13.52 16.68
C ASP A 51 3.02 12.01 16.83
N LEU A 52 4.18 11.38 17.02
CA LEU A 52 4.27 9.94 17.21
C LEU A 52 4.50 9.62 18.68
N LEU A 53 3.60 8.82 19.24
CA LEU A 53 3.66 8.37 20.63
C LEU A 53 4.10 6.91 20.70
N SER A 54 4.90 6.59 21.71
CA SER A 54 5.09 5.20 22.12
C SER A 54 3.84 4.67 22.82
N GLU A 55 3.79 3.36 23.07
CA GLU A 55 2.67 2.75 23.80
C GLU A 55 2.57 3.30 25.23
N GLU A 56 3.71 3.49 25.89
CA GLU A 56 3.77 4.04 27.25
C GLU A 56 3.22 5.46 27.31
N GLU A 57 3.72 6.35 26.45
CA GLU A 57 3.26 7.74 26.34
C GLU A 57 1.75 7.83 26.01
N TYR A 58 1.26 6.94 25.16
CA TYR A 58 -0.17 6.88 24.83
C TYR A 58 -1.02 6.48 26.03
N LEU A 59 -0.60 5.48 26.80
CA LEU A 59 -1.31 5.04 28.00
C LEU A 59 -1.27 6.11 29.09
N ASP A 60 -0.12 6.74 29.32
CA ASP A 60 0.03 7.83 30.30
C ASP A 60 -0.90 9.00 29.98
N ILE A 61 -1.05 9.35 28.71
CA ILE A 61 -2.00 10.38 28.27
C ILE A 61 -3.44 9.94 28.56
N LEU A 62 -3.80 8.69 28.20
CA LEU A 62 -5.16 8.18 28.44
C LEU A 62 -5.52 8.17 29.94
N ASP A 63 -4.56 7.81 30.80
CA ASP A 63 -4.77 7.77 32.25
C ASP A 63 -4.88 9.18 32.85
N SER A 64 -4.22 10.17 32.24
CA SER A 64 -4.30 11.58 32.65
C SER A 64 -5.59 12.29 32.21
N LEU A 65 -6.28 11.74 31.19
CA LEU A 65 -7.48 12.35 30.62
C LEU A 65 -8.73 12.06 31.47
N PRO A 66 -9.64 13.04 31.61
CA PRO A 66 -10.96 12.81 32.18
C PRO A 66 -11.72 11.71 31.42
N ARG A 67 -12.42 10.82 32.17
CA ARG A 67 -13.22 9.74 31.55
C ARG A 67 -14.28 10.27 30.59
N GLU A 68 -14.76 11.47 30.78
CA GLU A 68 -15.72 12.17 29.91
C GLU A 68 -15.16 12.37 28.51
N ASN A 69 -13.85 12.58 28.36
CA ASN A 69 -13.21 12.77 27.05
C ASN A 69 -13.35 11.54 26.14
N GLN A 70 -13.34 10.33 26.72
CA GLN A 70 -13.54 9.10 25.95
C GLN A 70 -14.97 8.92 25.43
N LEU A 71 -15.96 9.58 26.07
CA LEU A 71 -17.36 9.50 25.71
C LEU A 71 -17.76 10.53 24.62
N LEU A 72 -16.88 11.51 24.34
CA LEU A 72 -17.12 12.50 23.29
C LEU A 72 -17.22 11.84 21.92
N GLU A 73 -17.99 12.45 21.02
CA GLU A 73 -18.02 12.02 19.62
C GLU A 73 -16.69 12.30 18.92
N ASP A 74 -16.35 11.52 17.90
CA ASP A 74 -15.11 11.68 17.11
C ASP A 74 -15.08 12.99 16.29
N THR A 75 -16.20 13.70 16.22
CA THR A 75 -16.35 15.03 15.61
C THR A 75 -16.06 16.17 16.57
N ASP A 76 -16.04 15.92 17.89
CA ASP A 76 -15.78 16.95 18.90
C ASP A 76 -14.29 17.37 18.88
N PRO A 77 -13.98 18.67 18.69
CA PRO A 77 -12.60 19.13 18.65
C PRO A 77 -11.82 18.95 19.96
N ASN A 78 -12.50 18.76 21.09
CA ASN A 78 -11.87 18.56 22.39
C ASN A 78 -11.49 17.10 22.66
N LYS A 79 -11.95 16.17 21.84
CA LYS A 79 -11.60 14.76 22.00
C LYS A 79 -10.14 14.50 21.62
N PHE A 80 -9.41 13.80 22.48
CA PHE A 80 -8.10 13.27 22.12
C PHE A 80 -8.28 12.02 21.27
N ILE A 81 -7.67 12.01 20.08
CA ILE A 81 -7.71 10.87 19.17
C ILE A 81 -6.29 10.56 18.71
N ALA A 82 -5.79 9.42 19.14
CA ALA A 82 -4.57 8.81 18.60
C ALA A 82 -4.85 7.38 18.19
N LYS A 83 -4.37 6.98 17.02
CA LYS A 83 -4.57 5.65 16.45
C LYS A 83 -3.28 5.08 15.91
N ILE A 84 -3.28 3.79 15.62
CA ILE A 84 -2.14 3.06 15.10
C ILE A 84 -2.54 2.23 13.86
N GLY A 85 -1.58 1.96 12.99
CA GLY A 85 -1.79 1.12 11.80
C GLY A 85 -2.46 1.85 10.64
N ALA A 86 -2.96 1.07 9.70
CA ALA A 86 -3.63 1.60 8.51
C ALA A 86 -4.93 2.35 8.82
N GLU A 87 -5.58 2.05 9.96
CA GLU A 87 -6.75 2.81 10.43
C GLU A 87 -6.42 4.27 10.71
N ALA A 88 -5.29 4.52 11.37
CA ALA A 88 -4.83 5.87 11.65
C ALA A 88 -4.60 6.66 10.35
N VAL A 89 -3.93 6.04 9.39
CA VAL A 89 -3.66 6.67 8.09
C VAL A 89 -4.96 6.90 7.30
N TYR A 90 -5.93 5.98 7.39
CA TYR A 90 -7.24 6.14 6.79
C TYR A 90 -7.95 7.39 7.33
N ASP A 91 -7.98 7.55 8.64
CA ASP A 91 -8.65 8.69 9.29
C ASP A 91 -7.95 10.02 8.97
N LEU A 92 -6.61 10.03 8.95
CA LEU A 92 -5.83 11.21 8.53
C LEU A 92 -6.18 11.62 7.09
N LEU A 93 -6.25 10.66 6.16
CA LEU A 93 -6.57 10.94 4.77
C LEU A 93 -8.04 11.35 4.57
N ALA A 94 -8.97 10.78 5.36
CA ALA A 94 -10.39 11.09 5.29
C ALA A 94 -10.72 12.50 5.82
N ARG A 95 -9.95 12.98 6.80
CA ARG A 95 -10.10 14.34 7.38
C ARG A 95 -9.41 15.43 6.57
N LEU A 96 -8.62 15.06 5.55
CA LEU A 96 -7.82 16.00 4.79
C LEU A 96 -8.68 16.90 3.90
N ASP A 97 -8.59 18.21 4.11
CA ASP A 97 -9.17 19.19 3.19
C ASP A 97 -8.19 19.53 2.07
N LEU A 98 -8.47 19.01 0.87
CA LEU A 98 -7.63 19.19 -0.31
C LEU A 98 -7.59 20.64 -0.81
N ASP A 99 -8.65 21.42 -0.59
CA ASP A 99 -8.74 22.81 -1.07
C ASP A 99 -7.86 23.71 -0.20
N SER A 100 -7.97 23.62 1.12
CA SER A 100 -7.12 24.34 2.08
C SER A 100 -5.65 23.98 1.91
N LEU A 101 -5.36 22.68 1.78
CA LEU A 101 -4.00 22.20 1.57
C LEU A 101 -3.37 22.68 0.25
N SER A 102 -4.17 22.75 -0.82
CA SER A 102 -3.71 23.29 -2.10
C SER A 102 -3.34 24.76 -1.98
N TYR A 103 -4.19 25.55 -1.33
CA TYR A 103 -3.93 26.97 -1.10
C TYR A 103 -2.65 27.20 -0.27
N GLU A 104 -2.50 26.48 0.83
CA GLU A 104 -1.33 26.56 1.70
C GLU A 104 -0.03 26.20 0.95
N LEU A 105 -0.04 25.11 0.19
CA LEU A 105 1.14 24.67 -0.57
C LEU A 105 1.51 25.67 -1.69
N ARG A 106 0.55 26.28 -2.34
CA ARG A 106 0.80 27.35 -3.33
C ARG A 106 1.40 28.60 -2.67
N HIS A 107 0.88 28.97 -1.51
CA HIS A 107 1.43 30.08 -0.75
C HIS A 107 2.87 29.78 -0.32
N ARG A 108 3.15 28.62 0.24
CA ARG A 108 4.51 28.19 0.61
C ARG A 108 5.47 28.17 -0.60
N ALA A 109 5.04 27.64 -1.74
CA ALA A 109 5.85 27.59 -2.96
C ALA A 109 6.26 28.99 -3.46
N ASN A 110 5.42 30.01 -3.21
CA ASN A 110 5.72 31.38 -3.61
C ASN A 110 6.54 32.17 -2.57
N THR A 111 6.31 31.93 -1.28
CA THR A 111 6.92 32.73 -0.19
C THR A 111 8.24 32.17 0.35
N ASP A 112 8.47 30.84 0.26
CA ASP A 112 9.67 30.22 0.77
C ASP A 112 10.94 30.76 0.07
N THR A 113 11.99 31.01 0.83
CA THR A 113 13.27 31.47 0.30
C THR A 113 14.16 30.29 -0.14
N SER A 114 13.97 29.11 0.42
CA SER A 114 14.75 27.91 0.13
C SER A 114 14.24 27.17 -1.11
N GLN A 115 15.09 27.02 -2.12
CA GLN A 115 14.76 26.27 -3.35
C GLN A 115 14.37 24.80 -3.06
N GLN A 116 14.97 24.19 -2.06
CA GLN A 116 14.66 22.81 -1.68
C GLN A 116 13.22 22.70 -1.14
N ARG A 117 12.83 23.61 -0.24
CA ARG A 117 11.47 23.66 0.32
C ARG A 117 10.42 23.98 -0.75
N LYS A 118 10.74 24.88 -1.69
CA LYS A 118 9.87 25.15 -2.85
C LYS A 118 9.63 23.89 -3.69
N ASN A 119 10.70 23.16 -4.02
CA ASN A 119 10.60 21.94 -4.81
C ASN A 119 9.80 20.83 -4.08
N GLU A 120 9.95 20.74 -2.77
CA GLU A 120 9.15 19.81 -1.95
C GLU A 120 7.67 20.19 -1.94
N ALA A 121 7.36 21.48 -1.71
CA ALA A 121 5.99 21.99 -1.79
C ALA A 121 5.36 21.75 -3.17
N LEU A 122 6.10 21.97 -4.25
CA LEU A 122 5.62 21.72 -5.62
C LEU A 122 5.34 20.23 -5.89
N LYS A 123 6.22 19.33 -5.43
CA LYS A 123 6.00 17.87 -5.56
C LYS A 123 4.75 17.44 -4.81
N ARG A 124 4.54 17.99 -3.62
CA ARG A 124 3.36 17.71 -2.80
C ARG A 124 2.10 18.29 -3.45
N LEU A 125 2.17 19.52 -3.93
CA LEU A 125 1.08 20.20 -4.64
C LEU A 125 0.61 19.40 -5.86
N GLN A 126 1.54 18.83 -6.63
CA GLN A 126 1.21 18.01 -7.80
C GLN A 126 0.30 16.81 -7.44
N VAL A 127 0.56 16.15 -6.32
CA VAL A 127 -0.27 15.03 -5.84
C VAL A 127 -1.63 15.54 -5.36
N VAL A 128 -1.67 16.62 -4.58
CA VAL A 128 -2.90 17.23 -4.08
C VAL A 128 -3.81 17.67 -5.23
N GLU A 129 -3.27 18.37 -6.24
CA GLU A 129 -4.03 18.79 -7.41
C GLU A 129 -4.55 17.61 -8.25
N SER A 130 -3.82 16.51 -8.32
CA SER A 130 -4.28 15.30 -8.99
C SER A 130 -5.53 14.72 -8.33
N PHE A 131 -5.58 14.69 -6.99
CA PHE A 131 -6.77 14.26 -6.24
C PHE A 131 -7.90 15.28 -6.33
N ARG A 132 -7.58 16.58 -6.28
CA ARG A 132 -8.55 17.65 -6.44
C ARG A 132 -9.22 17.63 -7.82
N ALA A 133 -8.45 17.46 -8.88
CA ALA A 133 -8.96 17.36 -10.25
C ALA A 133 -9.81 16.09 -10.49
N SER A 134 -9.55 15.02 -9.74
CA SER A 134 -10.32 13.77 -9.81
C SER A 134 -11.41 13.64 -8.73
N ARG A 135 -11.75 14.73 -8.05
CA ARG A 135 -12.79 14.78 -7.01
C ARG A 135 -14.10 14.14 -7.50
N GLY A 136 -14.68 13.25 -6.71
CA GLY A 136 -15.86 12.47 -7.08
C GLY A 136 -15.55 11.12 -7.74
N ARG A 137 -14.37 10.95 -8.36
CA ARG A 137 -13.92 9.66 -8.91
C ARG A 137 -12.86 8.99 -8.06
N ASN A 138 -12.02 9.75 -7.37
CA ASN A 138 -10.96 9.25 -6.51
C ASN A 138 -10.96 10.01 -5.18
N LYS A 139 -10.78 9.26 -4.09
CA LYS A 139 -10.64 9.81 -2.75
C LYS A 139 -9.30 9.39 -2.15
N PRO A 140 -8.62 10.27 -1.37
CA PRO A 140 -7.33 9.94 -0.75
C PRO A 140 -7.37 8.69 0.13
N GLU A 141 -8.45 8.51 0.90
CA GLU A 141 -8.63 7.36 1.80
C GLU A 141 -8.69 6.00 1.07
N TRP A 142 -8.94 5.97 -0.25
CA TRP A 142 -8.96 4.73 -1.03
C TRP A 142 -7.57 4.11 -1.25
N MET A 143 -6.50 4.82 -0.89
CA MET A 143 -5.17 4.22 -0.82
C MET A 143 -5.03 3.23 0.34
N ILE A 144 -6.00 3.21 1.25
CA ILE A 144 -6.14 2.21 2.31
C ILE A 144 -7.25 1.25 1.91
N MET A 145 -6.90 -0.02 1.79
CA MET A 145 -7.83 -1.04 1.31
C MET A 145 -8.62 -1.66 2.47
N LYS A 146 -9.92 -1.83 2.26
CA LYS A 146 -10.81 -2.62 3.14
C LYS A 146 -11.18 -3.96 2.52
N VAL A 147 -11.10 -4.04 1.19
CA VAL A 147 -11.41 -5.23 0.39
C VAL A 147 -10.24 -5.50 -0.55
N ILE A 148 -9.78 -6.75 -0.59
CA ILE A 148 -8.69 -7.18 -1.49
C ILE A 148 -9.30 -7.92 -2.67
N PRO A 149 -8.99 -7.51 -3.92
CA PRO A 149 -9.44 -8.24 -5.10
C PRO A 149 -8.72 -9.59 -5.22
N VAL A 150 -9.47 -10.62 -5.55
CA VAL A 150 -8.93 -11.96 -5.82
C VAL A 150 -9.00 -12.21 -7.31
N ILE A 151 -7.87 -12.51 -7.94
CA ILE A 151 -7.84 -12.81 -9.37
C ILE A 151 -8.51 -14.16 -9.66
N PRO A 152 -9.11 -14.33 -10.87
CA PRO A 152 -9.73 -15.58 -11.28
C PRO A 152 -8.80 -16.79 -11.19
N PRO A 153 -9.33 -18.00 -10.95
CA PRO A 153 -8.53 -19.23 -10.82
C PRO A 153 -7.71 -19.56 -12.07
N GLU A 154 -8.18 -19.20 -13.25
CA GLU A 154 -7.52 -19.43 -14.53
C GLU A 154 -6.17 -18.70 -14.62
N LEU A 155 -6.02 -17.56 -13.94
CA LEU A 155 -4.78 -16.80 -13.89
C LEU A 155 -3.79 -17.30 -12.82
N ARG A 156 -4.24 -18.24 -11.96
CA ARG A 156 -3.44 -18.87 -10.89
C ARG A 156 -3.70 -20.39 -10.84
N PRO A 157 -3.46 -21.11 -11.93
CA PRO A 157 -3.89 -22.50 -12.08
C PRO A 157 -3.22 -23.44 -11.09
N LEU A 158 -3.94 -24.51 -10.75
CA LEU A 158 -3.47 -25.67 -10.05
C LEU A 158 -3.42 -26.82 -11.07
N VAL A 159 -2.21 -27.26 -11.44
CA VAL A 159 -2.02 -28.26 -12.49
C VAL A 159 -1.56 -29.57 -11.86
N PRO A 160 -2.26 -30.70 -12.10
CA PRO A 160 -1.80 -32.01 -11.66
C PRO A 160 -0.56 -32.42 -12.46
N LEU A 161 0.43 -32.95 -11.76
CA LEU A 161 1.63 -33.57 -12.34
C LEU A 161 1.55 -35.08 -12.19
N ASP A 162 2.36 -35.81 -13.00
CA ASP A 162 2.51 -37.24 -12.87
C ASP A 162 2.99 -37.62 -11.45
N GLY A 163 2.40 -38.67 -10.88
CA GLY A 163 2.72 -39.12 -9.52
C GLY A 163 1.89 -38.43 -8.41
N GLY A 164 0.73 -37.85 -8.72
CA GLY A 164 -0.23 -37.31 -7.74
C GLY A 164 0.21 -36.00 -7.07
N ARG A 165 1.24 -35.33 -7.62
CA ARG A 165 1.68 -34.00 -7.18
C ARG A 165 0.95 -32.92 -7.95
N PHE A 166 0.81 -31.75 -7.33
CA PHE A 166 0.23 -30.57 -7.97
C PHE A 166 1.28 -29.47 -8.09
N ALA A 167 1.40 -28.88 -9.28
CA ALA A 167 2.08 -27.61 -9.47
C ALA A 167 1.08 -26.48 -9.25
N THR A 168 1.42 -25.53 -8.40
CA THR A 168 0.57 -24.38 -8.09
C THR A 168 1.30 -23.07 -8.38
N SER A 169 0.53 -22.03 -8.72
CA SER A 169 1.06 -20.68 -8.82
C SER A 169 1.48 -20.16 -7.43
N ASP A 170 2.57 -19.41 -7.35
CA ASP A 170 3.02 -18.74 -6.13
C ASP A 170 1.94 -17.84 -5.53
N LEU A 171 1.07 -17.26 -6.37
CA LEU A 171 -0.06 -16.43 -5.94
C LEU A 171 -1.05 -17.17 -5.05
N ASN A 172 -1.29 -18.46 -5.28
CA ASN A 172 -2.18 -19.26 -4.43
C ASN A 172 -1.66 -19.35 -2.99
N ASP A 173 -0.35 -19.48 -2.82
CA ASP A 173 0.27 -19.52 -1.49
C ASP A 173 0.18 -18.15 -0.79
N LEU A 174 0.41 -17.05 -1.53
CA LEU A 174 0.27 -15.70 -1.00
C LEU A 174 -1.17 -15.38 -0.59
N TYR A 175 -2.17 -15.72 -1.41
CA TYR A 175 -3.59 -15.57 -1.04
C TYR A 175 -3.95 -16.45 0.18
N ARG A 176 -3.48 -17.68 0.22
CA ARG A 176 -3.69 -18.57 1.37
C ARG A 176 -3.18 -17.96 2.67
N ARG A 177 -2.00 -17.36 2.66
CA ARG A 177 -1.43 -16.67 3.83
C ARG A 177 -2.30 -15.51 4.29
N VAL A 178 -2.79 -14.68 3.37
CA VAL A 178 -3.71 -13.57 3.70
C VAL A 178 -4.99 -14.10 4.33
N ILE A 179 -5.62 -15.12 3.73
CA ILE A 179 -6.88 -15.71 4.23
C ILE A 179 -6.69 -16.30 5.63
N ILE A 180 -5.61 -17.07 5.85
CA ILE A 180 -5.33 -17.69 7.17
C ILE A 180 -5.15 -16.61 8.23
N ARG A 181 -4.37 -15.54 7.95
CA ARG A 181 -4.16 -14.43 8.88
C ARG A 181 -5.45 -13.68 9.17
N ASN A 182 -6.25 -13.42 8.15
CA ASN A 182 -7.53 -12.74 8.31
C ASN A 182 -8.51 -13.57 9.17
N ASN A 183 -8.61 -14.88 8.93
CA ASN A 183 -9.47 -15.78 9.71
C ASN A 183 -9.01 -15.90 11.17
N ARG A 184 -7.70 -15.93 11.38
CA ARG A 184 -7.13 -15.93 12.74
C ARG A 184 -7.44 -14.63 13.47
N LEU A 185 -7.24 -13.49 12.82
CA LEU A 185 -7.57 -12.19 13.38
C LEU A 185 -9.06 -12.09 13.74
N LYS A 186 -9.96 -12.56 12.86
CA LYS A 186 -11.40 -12.59 13.13
C LYS A 186 -11.71 -13.37 14.42
N ARG A 187 -11.16 -14.57 14.55
CA ARG A 187 -11.35 -15.39 15.79
C ARG A 187 -10.84 -14.67 17.03
N LEU A 188 -9.68 -14.01 16.95
CA LEU A 188 -9.11 -13.26 18.10
C LEU A 188 -9.99 -12.07 18.49
N ILE A 189 -10.61 -11.40 17.52
CA ILE A 189 -11.58 -10.33 17.79
C ILE A 189 -12.84 -10.89 18.46
N ASP A 190 -13.37 -12.01 17.95
CA ASP A 190 -14.58 -12.65 18.47
C ASP A 190 -14.42 -13.09 19.94
N ILE A 191 -13.23 -13.59 20.32
CA ILE A 191 -12.92 -13.97 21.71
C ILE A 191 -12.43 -12.80 22.58
N LYS A 192 -12.43 -11.57 22.05
CA LYS A 192 -11.95 -10.36 22.74
C LYS A 192 -10.54 -10.53 23.33
N ALA A 193 -9.61 -11.02 22.51
CA ALA A 193 -8.21 -11.21 22.92
C ALA A 193 -7.55 -9.87 23.33
N PRO A 194 -6.50 -9.90 24.18
CA PRO A 194 -5.75 -8.70 24.56
C PRO A 194 -5.25 -7.89 23.36
N GLU A 195 -5.25 -6.57 23.48
CA GLU A 195 -4.92 -5.66 22.39
C GLU A 195 -3.51 -5.88 21.81
N VAL A 196 -2.55 -6.24 22.64
CA VAL A 196 -1.17 -6.56 22.21
C VAL A 196 -1.15 -7.70 21.20
N ILE A 197 -1.98 -8.74 21.41
CA ILE A 197 -2.08 -9.89 20.48
C ILE A 197 -2.79 -9.45 19.20
N LEU A 198 -3.88 -8.69 19.33
CA LEU A 198 -4.63 -8.17 18.16
C LEU A 198 -3.75 -7.28 17.30
N ARG A 199 -2.96 -6.40 17.89
CA ARG A 199 -2.04 -5.51 17.22
C ARG A 199 -0.98 -6.29 16.42
N ASN A 200 -0.40 -7.33 17.03
CA ASN A 200 0.58 -8.17 16.35
C ASN A 200 -0.04 -8.95 15.17
N GLU A 201 -1.25 -9.48 15.32
CA GLU A 201 -1.93 -10.15 14.18
C GLU A 201 -2.35 -9.17 13.08
N LYS A 202 -2.78 -7.95 13.43
CA LYS A 202 -3.03 -6.88 12.46
C LYS A 202 -1.75 -6.54 11.68
N ARG A 203 -0.60 -6.42 12.36
CA ARG A 203 0.70 -6.20 11.73
C ARG A 203 1.05 -7.35 10.77
N MET A 204 0.88 -8.60 11.19
CA MET A 204 1.16 -9.77 10.35
C MET A 204 0.21 -9.85 9.14
N LEU A 205 -1.04 -9.42 9.29
CA LEU A 205 -1.97 -9.31 8.15
C LEU A 205 -1.50 -8.25 7.16
N GLN A 206 -1.10 -7.06 7.63
CA GLN A 206 -0.52 -6.01 6.78
C GLN A 206 0.69 -6.54 6.00
N GLU A 207 1.58 -7.27 6.66
CA GLU A 207 2.75 -7.87 6.02
C GLU A 207 2.40 -8.94 4.98
N ALA A 208 1.36 -9.74 5.23
CA ALA A 208 0.91 -10.75 4.26
C ALA A 208 0.33 -10.09 3.00
N VAL A 209 -0.43 -9.00 3.17
CA VAL A 209 -0.96 -8.22 2.05
C VAL A 209 0.17 -7.53 1.27
N ASP A 210 1.16 -6.96 1.95
CA ASP A 210 2.33 -6.37 1.31
C ASP A 210 3.06 -7.38 0.42
N SER A 211 3.25 -8.60 0.92
CA SER A 211 3.89 -9.68 0.16
C SER A 211 3.07 -10.12 -1.05
N LEU A 212 1.74 -10.08 -0.97
CA LEU A 212 0.86 -10.39 -2.10
C LEU A 212 1.02 -9.37 -3.23
N PHE A 213 1.06 -8.07 -2.90
CA PHE A 213 1.16 -7.01 -3.90
C PHE A 213 2.58 -6.80 -4.41
N ASP A 214 3.58 -6.73 -3.54
CA ASP A 214 4.99 -6.58 -3.94
C ASP A 214 5.94 -7.19 -2.91
N ASN A 215 6.27 -8.45 -3.12
CA ASN A 215 7.16 -9.20 -2.23
C ASN A 215 8.62 -8.69 -2.24
N SER A 216 9.03 -8.01 -3.31
CA SER A 216 10.40 -7.52 -3.47
C SER A 216 10.71 -6.25 -2.68
N ARG A 217 9.70 -5.49 -2.27
CA ARG A 217 9.87 -4.22 -1.53
C ARG A 217 10.05 -4.40 -0.03
N LYS A 218 9.90 -5.60 0.47
CA LYS A 218 10.04 -5.92 1.87
C LYS A 218 11.49 -6.32 2.20
N SER A 219 11.98 -5.95 3.37
CA SER A 219 13.32 -6.32 3.85
C SER A 219 13.49 -7.85 3.97
N SER A 220 12.43 -8.56 4.35
CA SER A 220 12.37 -10.02 4.39
C SER A 220 11.30 -10.53 3.44
N ALA A 221 11.68 -10.77 2.18
CA ALA A 221 10.77 -11.36 1.20
C ALA A 221 10.31 -12.77 1.63
N VAL A 222 9.05 -13.08 1.38
CA VAL A 222 8.52 -14.43 1.60
C VAL A 222 9.13 -15.38 0.57
N LYS A 223 9.71 -16.50 1.05
CA LYS A 223 10.41 -17.46 0.23
C LYS A 223 9.75 -18.83 0.32
N THR A 224 10.04 -19.67 -0.67
CA THR A 224 9.78 -21.12 -0.63
C THR A 224 10.79 -21.82 0.27
N ASP A 225 10.54 -23.10 0.56
CA ASP A 225 11.48 -23.95 1.31
C ASP A 225 12.86 -24.04 0.62
N ALA A 226 12.90 -23.91 -0.70
CA ALA A 226 14.13 -23.84 -1.50
C ALA A 226 14.78 -22.44 -1.54
N ASN A 227 14.42 -21.54 -0.63
CA ASN A 227 14.97 -20.18 -0.49
C ASN A 227 14.70 -19.23 -1.68
N ARG A 228 13.82 -19.62 -2.64
CA ARG A 228 13.39 -18.79 -3.77
C ARG A 228 12.29 -17.83 -3.32
N PRO A 229 12.38 -16.51 -3.60
CA PRO A 229 11.31 -15.58 -3.29
C PRO A 229 10.05 -15.91 -4.11
N LEU A 230 8.88 -15.85 -3.48
CA LEU A 230 7.59 -16.05 -4.15
C LEU A 230 7.31 -14.89 -5.10
N LYS A 231 6.77 -15.21 -6.27
CA LYS A 231 6.39 -14.23 -7.30
C LYS A 231 5.08 -13.54 -6.93
N SER A 232 5.16 -12.24 -6.65
CA SER A 232 4.01 -11.41 -6.28
C SER A 232 3.23 -10.89 -7.49
N LEU A 233 2.10 -10.20 -7.26
CA LEU A 233 1.32 -9.55 -8.33
C LEU A 233 2.17 -8.53 -9.12
N SER A 234 2.98 -7.73 -8.44
CA SER A 234 3.90 -6.78 -9.09
C SER A 234 4.90 -7.49 -10.00
N ASP A 235 5.46 -8.63 -9.54
CA ASP A 235 6.42 -9.42 -10.33
C ASP A 235 5.80 -10.07 -11.57
N SER A 236 4.49 -10.31 -11.55
CA SER A 236 3.77 -10.81 -12.73
C SER A 236 3.57 -9.75 -13.81
N LEU A 237 3.68 -8.47 -13.48
CA LEU A 237 3.51 -7.35 -14.40
C LEU A 237 4.82 -6.79 -14.93
N LYS A 238 5.86 -6.73 -14.07
CA LYS A 238 7.17 -6.12 -14.38
C LYS A 238 8.15 -7.10 -15.02
N GLY A 239 9.18 -6.56 -15.67
CA GLY A 239 10.30 -7.30 -16.24
C GLY A 239 10.04 -7.91 -17.63
N LYS A 240 11.02 -8.67 -18.14
CA LYS A 240 11.01 -9.26 -19.50
C LYS A 240 9.88 -10.28 -19.69
N GLN A 241 9.58 -11.05 -18.64
CA GLN A 241 8.53 -12.07 -18.62
C GLN A 241 7.21 -11.55 -18.03
N GLY A 242 7.12 -10.24 -17.74
CA GLY A 242 5.91 -9.61 -17.26
C GLY A 242 4.88 -9.40 -18.36
N ARG A 243 3.61 -9.27 -17.94
CA ARG A 243 2.47 -9.14 -18.88
C ARG A 243 2.62 -7.98 -19.84
N PHE A 244 3.18 -6.84 -19.42
CA PHE A 244 3.36 -5.71 -20.30
C PHE A 244 4.28 -6.01 -21.47
N ARG A 245 5.47 -6.56 -21.22
CA ARG A 245 6.45 -6.84 -22.27
C ARG A 245 6.15 -8.11 -23.06
N GLN A 246 5.63 -9.14 -22.41
CA GLN A 246 5.44 -10.45 -23.03
C GLN A 246 4.12 -10.59 -23.80
N ASN A 247 3.03 -9.94 -23.34
CA ASN A 247 1.70 -10.17 -23.87
C ASN A 247 1.00 -8.92 -24.40
N LEU A 248 1.42 -7.70 -24.01
CA LEU A 248 0.79 -6.45 -24.42
C LEU A 248 1.58 -5.70 -25.49
N LEU A 249 2.89 -5.53 -25.31
CA LEU A 249 3.74 -4.85 -26.29
C LEU A 249 4.11 -5.74 -27.47
N GLY A 250 4.15 -7.04 -27.29
CA GLY A 250 4.35 -8.02 -28.35
C GLY A 250 3.38 -9.19 -28.16
N LYS A 251 2.61 -9.54 -29.18
CA LYS A 251 1.64 -10.63 -29.17
C LYS A 251 1.98 -11.64 -30.23
N ARG A 252 1.65 -12.91 -30.01
CA ARG A 252 1.59 -13.90 -31.08
C ARG A 252 0.40 -13.58 -31.93
N VAL A 253 0.58 -13.62 -33.24
CA VAL A 253 -0.45 -13.30 -34.24
C VAL A 253 -0.69 -14.51 -35.12
N ASP A 254 -1.94 -14.64 -35.58
CA ASP A 254 -2.32 -15.61 -36.59
C ASP A 254 -1.93 -15.09 -38.00
N TYR A 255 -2.07 -15.92 -39.03
CA TYR A 255 -1.72 -15.61 -40.42
C TYR A 255 -0.29 -15.13 -40.60
N SER A 256 0.65 -15.73 -39.86
CA SER A 256 2.10 -15.48 -39.97
C SER A 256 2.83 -16.77 -40.35
N ALA A 257 3.90 -16.63 -41.11
CA ALA A 257 4.74 -17.73 -41.52
C ALA A 257 6.23 -17.40 -41.28
N ARG A 258 7.03 -18.43 -41.20
CA ARG A 258 8.49 -18.32 -41.16
C ARG A 258 9.09 -19.38 -42.06
N SER A 259 9.98 -18.96 -42.94
CA SER A 259 10.69 -19.86 -43.87
C SER A 259 12.18 -19.56 -43.87
N VAL A 260 12.94 -20.47 -44.44
CA VAL A 260 14.38 -20.27 -44.67
C VAL A 260 14.55 -19.37 -45.87
N ILE A 261 15.37 -18.34 -45.74
CA ILE A 261 15.77 -17.47 -46.84
C ILE A 261 17.04 -18.03 -47.43
N VAL A 262 17.03 -18.35 -48.72
CA VAL A 262 18.17 -18.89 -49.45
C VAL A 262 18.60 -17.94 -50.56
N VAL A 263 19.84 -18.05 -50.99
CA VAL A 263 20.33 -17.30 -52.16
C VAL A 263 19.78 -17.93 -53.44
N GLY A 264 18.96 -17.18 -54.17
CA GLY A 264 18.48 -17.59 -55.49
C GLY A 264 19.19 -16.76 -56.56
N PRO A 265 19.95 -17.38 -57.47
CA PRO A 265 20.73 -16.61 -58.47
C PRO A 265 19.83 -15.85 -59.47
N GLU A 266 18.58 -16.23 -59.57
CA GLU A 266 17.58 -15.62 -60.48
C GLU A 266 16.78 -14.49 -59.78
N LEU A 267 16.88 -14.34 -58.47
CA LEU A 267 16.12 -13.36 -57.69
C LEU A 267 16.88 -12.03 -57.57
N LYS A 268 16.17 -10.93 -57.70
CA LYS A 268 16.69 -9.60 -57.42
C LYS A 268 16.80 -9.36 -55.90
N MET A 269 17.53 -8.31 -55.47
CA MET A 269 17.78 -8.01 -54.07
C MET A 269 16.51 -7.77 -53.20
N HIS A 270 15.39 -7.42 -53.83
CA HIS A 270 14.10 -7.20 -53.17
C HIS A 270 13.10 -8.35 -53.32
N GLU A 271 13.52 -9.45 -53.93
CA GLU A 271 12.72 -10.65 -54.14
C GLU A 271 13.22 -11.78 -53.25
N CYS A 272 12.33 -12.59 -52.76
CA CYS A 272 12.65 -13.80 -51.96
C CYS A 272 11.95 -15.02 -52.54
N GLY A 273 12.58 -16.18 -52.37
CA GLY A 273 12.02 -17.46 -52.81
C GLY A 273 11.04 -18.04 -51.81
#